data_0e5fcdd369a125d3aeae501fd54c1837
#
_entry.id   0e5fcdd369a125d3aeae501fd54c1837
#
_cell.length_a   1.000
_cell.length_b   1.000
_cell.length_c   1.000
_cell.angle_alpha   90.00
_cell.angle_beta   90.00
_cell.angle_gamma   90.00
#
_symmetry.space_group_name_H-M   'P 1'
#
loop_
_entity.id
_entity.type
_entity.pdbx_description
1 polymer ?
#
loop_
_entity_poly.entity_id
_entity_poly.type
_entity_poly.pdbx_seq_one_letter_code
_entity_poly.pdbx_strand_id
1 'polypeptide(L)'
;MSAASTPSADADRRIPVTLLTGFLGAGKTTLLNHLLRQPQMDGSAVLINEFGAVGVDHHLVEKVDESLVVLDSGCICCSVQGDLVRALKGLFMRALRRELKGLRRVLIETTGLADPAPVIHTLMAEPFLSERYRLDGVVTAVDVTHALDQLGAHNEAVRQVAMADRLLLTKCDLASAGQRAAVAAGIARLNPGARQVEVAGGAVAADAVFGCGLYDPTGKLPDVAAWLGEEAVRAARQAPAAPVWSRARAQKSAPTHGAGAPADAESAESAASAAPARHDAGVTSFVLRFDEPLDWFGFSDGLALLLQVYGGRILRIKGLLNVAGDPLPRVLQCVQHSVYPGSSLPAWPAQPPYDDRRSRLVFIVRDLAQDEVVSILGSFVGQVPQVGD
;
A
#
# COMPACT_ATOMS: atom_id res chain seq x y z
N MET A 1 37.07 15.70 31.28
CA MET A 1 36.56 14.65 30.40
C MET A 1 35.07 14.63 30.56
N SER A 2 34.38 15.36 29.69
CA SER A 2 32.91 15.47 29.70
C SER A 2 32.34 14.34 28.83
N ALA A 3 31.58 13.42 29.43
CA ALA A 3 30.89 12.38 28.71
C ALA A 3 29.84 13.02 27.82
N ALA A 4 30.04 12.92 26.52
CA ALA A 4 29.02 13.26 25.54
C ALA A 4 27.80 12.34 25.77
N SER A 5 26.71 12.92 26.24
CA SER A 5 25.43 12.25 26.33
C SER A 5 24.99 11.81 24.94
N THR A 6 24.92 10.50 24.72
CA THR A 6 24.26 9.87 23.58
C THR A 6 22.84 10.45 23.46
N PRO A 7 22.40 10.99 22.30
CA PRO A 7 21.04 11.43 22.17
C PRO A 7 20.15 10.20 22.33
N SER A 8 19.35 10.19 23.36
CA SER A 8 18.21 9.30 23.52
C SER A 8 17.38 9.38 22.25
N ALA A 9 17.08 8.23 21.63
CA ALA A 9 16.15 8.15 20.52
C ALA A 9 14.84 8.79 20.96
N ASP A 10 14.62 10.04 20.57
CA ASP A 10 13.42 10.80 20.93
C ASP A 10 12.27 10.09 20.23
N ALA A 11 11.41 9.48 21.04
CA ALA A 11 10.29 8.71 20.50
C ALA A 11 9.47 9.61 19.58
N ASP A 12 9.25 9.22 18.34
CA ASP A 12 8.49 10.00 17.36
C ASP A 12 7.11 10.35 17.91
N ARG A 13 6.93 11.61 18.29
CA ARG A 13 5.71 12.13 18.93
C ARG A 13 4.60 12.45 17.94
N ARG A 14 4.83 12.29 16.66
CA ARG A 14 3.83 12.54 15.64
C ARG A 14 2.67 11.56 15.76
N ILE A 15 1.47 12.06 15.51
CA ILE A 15 0.24 11.27 15.56
C ILE A 15 0.24 10.28 14.38
N PRO A 16 0.14 8.96 14.62
CA PRO A 16 0.08 7.98 13.55
C PRO A 16 -1.24 8.08 12.78
N VAL A 17 -1.13 8.02 11.45
CA VAL A 17 -2.24 8.01 10.50
C VAL A 17 -2.24 6.68 9.77
N THR A 18 -3.31 5.92 9.90
CA THR A 18 -3.53 4.70 9.12
C THR A 18 -4.52 5.01 8.00
N LEU A 19 -4.19 4.60 6.78
CA LEU A 19 -5.06 4.74 5.62
C LEU A 19 -5.78 3.41 5.37
N LEU A 20 -7.11 3.41 5.46
CA LEU A 20 -7.97 2.28 5.10
C LEU A 20 -8.54 2.50 3.71
N THR A 21 -8.13 1.67 2.78
CA THR A 21 -8.57 1.70 1.38
C THR A 21 -9.11 0.34 0.93
N GLY A 22 -9.49 0.21 -0.30
CA GLY A 22 -10.01 -1.02 -0.89
C GLY A 22 -11.11 -0.72 -1.88
N PHE A 23 -11.29 -1.58 -2.86
CA PHE A 23 -12.23 -1.37 -3.96
C PHE A 23 -13.69 -1.25 -3.49
N LEU A 24 -14.58 -0.83 -4.41
CA LEU A 24 -16.02 -0.72 -4.12
C LEU A 24 -16.56 -2.05 -3.60
N GLY A 25 -17.37 -2.00 -2.53
CA GLY A 25 -17.97 -3.19 -1.93
C GLY A 25 -17.00 -4.08 -1.13
N ALA A 26 -15.72 -3.71 -0.96
CA ALA A 26 -14.73 -4.49 -0.21
C ALA A 26 -15.00 -4.59 1.30
N GLY A 27 -16.06 -3.96 1.81
CA GLY A 27 -16.47 -4.07 3.22
C GLY A 27 -15.74 -3.11 4.16
N LYS A 28 -15.15 -2.00 3.67
CA LYS A 28 -14.45 -0.99 4.49
C LYS A 28 -15.30 -0.46 5.63
N THR A 29 -16.53 -0.04 5.33
CA THR A 29 -17.48 0.48 6.34
C THR A 29 -17.86 -0.57 7.39
N THR A 30 -18.01 -1.84 6.99
CA THR A 30 -18.25 -2.94 7.93
C THR A 30 -17.07 -3.17 8.86
N LEU A 31 -15.84 -3.17 8.32
CA LEU A 31 -14.60 -3.22 9.08
C LEU A 31 -14.50 -2.07 10.07
N LEU A 32 -14.78 -0.85 9.58
CA LEU A 32 -14.75 0.35 10.40
C LEU A 32 -15.71 0.27 11.56
N ASN A 33 -16.97 -0.09 11.32
CA ASN A 33 -17.99 -0.25 12.37
C ASN A 33 -17.60 -1.30 13.41
N HIS A 34 -16.93 -2.38 12.99
CA HIS A 34 -16.41 -3.38 13.93
C HIS A 34 -15.26 -2.83 14.77
N LEU A 35 -14.31 -2.09 14.14
CA LEU A 35 -13.19 -1.47 14.84
C LEU A 35 -13.65 -0.44 15.87
N LEU A 36 -14.61 0.40 15.52
CA LEU A 36 -15.11 1.48 16.37
C LEU A 36 -15.68 1.03 17.72
N ARG A 37 -16.08 -0.25 17.81
CA ARG A 37 -16.60 -0.85 19.04
C ARG A 37 -15.50 -1.41 19.95
N GLN A 38 -14.24 -1.38 19.51
CA GLN A 38 -13.13 -1.95 20.28
C GLN A 38 -12.50 -0.90 21.20
N PRO A 39 -12.17 -1.25 22.46
CA PRO A 39 -11.53 -0.32 23.41
C PRO A 39 -10.21 0.27 22.89
N GLN A 40 -9.52 -0.44 22.00
CA GLN A 40 -8.27 0.01 21.39
C GLN A 40 -8.46 1.24 20.48
N MET A 41 -9.70 1.56 20.12
CA MET A 41 -10.03 2.76 19.36
C MET A 41 -10.13 4.02 20.21
N ASP A 42 -10.05 3.93 21.51
CA ASP A 42 -10.09 5.08 22.41
C ASP A 42 -8.98 6.09 22.07
N GLY A 43 -9.35 7.36 21.93
CA GLY A 43 -8.47 8.41 21.47
C GLY A 43 -8.14 8.36 19.97
N SER A 44 -8.92 7.64 19.18
CA SER A 44 -8.80 7.63 17.71
C SER A 44 -9.74 8.65 17.08
N ALA A 45 -9.28 9.32 16.02
CA ALA A 45 -10.14 10.08 15.13
C ALA A 45 -10.32 9.33 13.82
N VAL A 46 -11.51 9.37 13.25
CA VAL A 46 -11.82 8.77 11.96
C VAL A 46 -12.26 9.84 10.98
N LEU A 47 -11.58 9.89 9.84
CA LEU A 47 -11.94 10.73 8.71
C LEU A 47 -12.49 9.83 7.62
N ILE A 48 -13.75 10.05 7.25
CA ILE A 48 -14.41 9.33 6.16
C ILE A 48 -14.41 10.23 4.94
N ASN A 49 -13.79 9.75 3.88
CA ASN A 49 -13.71 10.44 2.61
C ASN A 49 -14.56 9.73 1.57
N GLU A 50 -15.77 10.21 1.33
CA GLU A 50 -16.70 9.60 0.40
C GLU A 50 -16.97 10.51 -0.82
N PHE A 51 -16.97 9.89 -2.02
CA PHE A 51 -17.35 10.53 -3.28
C PHE A 51 -18.87 10.40 -3.49
N GLY A 52 -19.60 11.51 -3.54
CA GLY A 52 -20.93 11.50 -4.14
C GLY A 52 -21.95 12.39 -3.45
N ALA A 53 -22.74 13.11 -4.27
CA ALA A 53 -23.89 13.91 -3.87
C ALA A 53 -25.13 13.09 -3.42
N VAL A 54 -24.95 11.79 -3.20
CA VAL A 54 -25.98 10.91 -2.63
C VAL A 54 -25.41 10.44 -1.31
N GLY A 55 -25.96 10.99 -0.23
CA GLY A 55 -25.65 10.57 1.14
C GLY A 55 -25.98 9.09 1.33
N VAL A 56 -25.01 8.24 1.00
CA VAL A 56 -25.05 6.84 1.29
C VAL A 56 -24.39 6.66 2.66
N ASP A 57 -25.26 6.39 3.62
CA ASP A 57 -24.94 5.66 4.83
C ASP A 57 -24.08 6.31 5.93
N HIS A 58 -24.10 7.65 6.10
CA HIS A 58 -23.68 8.26 7.39
C HIS A 58 -24.45 7.67 8.59
N HIS A 59 -25.59 7.03 8.33
CA HIS A 59 -26.35 6.30 9.33
C HIS A 59 -25.75 4.94 9.71
N LEU A 60 -24.78 4.42 8.92
CA LEU A 60 -24.13 3.12 9.19
C LEU A 60 -22.93 3.25 10.12
N VAL A 61 -22.32 4.44 10.24
CA VAL A 61 -21.35 4.68 11.30
C VAL A 61 -22.15 5.02 12.55
N GLU A 62 -22.41 4.01 13.36
CA GLU A 62 -23.09 4.19 14.65
C GLU A 62 -22.35 5.24 15.48
N LYS A 63 -23.11 6.18 16.07
CA LYS A 63 -22.56 7.15 17.02
C LYS A 63 -21.86 6.41 18.15
N VAL A 64 -20.56 6.44 18.14
CA VAL A 64 -19.71 5.89 19.19
C VAL A 64 -19.22 7.03 20.06
N ASP A 65 -19.11 6.74 21.32
CA ASP A 65 -18.82 7.57 22.50
C ASP A 65 -17.93 8.81 22.28
N GLU A 66 -17.97 9.77 23.22
CA GLU A 66 -17.29 11.08 23.21
C GLU A 66 -15.77 11.08 22.96
N SER A 67 -15.14 9.91 22.93
CA SER A 67 -13.72 9.72 22.66
C SER A 67 -13.38 9.54 21.16
N LEU A 68 -14.40 9.36 20.30
CA LEU A 68 -14.25 9.14 18.87
C LEU A 68 -14.77 10.34 18.09
N VAL A 69 -13.94 10.90 17.23
CA VAL A 69 -14.30 11.99 16.34
C VAL A 69 -14.45 11.45 14.93
N VAL A 70 -15.68 11.36 14.44
CA VAL A 70 -15.95 11.12 13.04
C VAL A 70 -16.12 12.46 12.35
N LEU A 71 -15.28 12.75 11.40
CA LEU A 71 -15.37 13.96 10.59
C LEU A 71 -15.79 13.57 9.18
N ASP A 72 -16.89 14.17 8.76
CA ASP A 72 -17.33 14.10 7.37
C ASP A 72 -16.53 15.15 6.58
N SER A 73 -15.61 14.70 5.76
CA SER A 73 -14.93 15.57 4.81
C SER A 73 -15.72 15.52 3.50
N GLY A 74 -16.67 16.45 3.33
CA GLY A 74 -17.48 16.57 2.12
C GLY A 74 -16.69 16.42 0.81
N CYS A 75 -17.39 16.25 -0.32
CA CYS A 75 -16.87 15.96 -1.66
C CYS A 75 -15.46 16.46 -1.98
N ILE A 76 -14.53 15.53 -2.12
CA ILE A 76 -13.13 15.79 -2.48
C ILE A 76 -12.94 15.69 -4.02
N CYS A 77 -13.85 16.26 -4.82
CA CYS A 77 -13.75 16.13 -6.28
C CYS A 77 -12.77 17.09 -6.96
N CYS A 78 -12.48 18.25 -6.39
CA CYS A 78 -11.61 19.25 -7.03
C CYS A 78 -10.51 19.84 -6.13
N SER A 79 -10.51 19.54 -4.83
CA SER A 79 -9.49 20.02 -3.87
C SER A 79 -9.15 18.99 -2.79
N VAL A 80 -9.02 17.71 -3.17
CA VAL A 80 -8.74 16.57 -2.26
C VAL A 80 -7.69 16.94 -1.20
N GLN A 81 -6.63 17.59 -1.64
CA GLN A 81 -5.52 17.97 -0.77
C GLN A 81 -5.91 19.05 0.26
N GLY A 82 -6.65 20.07 -0.20
CA GLY A 82 -7.02 21.20 0.67
C GLY A 82 -7.98 20.82 1.81
N ASP A 83 -8.93 19.93 1.54
CA ASP A 83 -9.92 19.50 2.52
C ASP A 83 -9.31 18.57 3.56
N LEU A 84 -8.47 17.63 3.14
CA LEU A 84 -7.71 16.77 4.04
C LEU A 84 -6.80 17.59 4.96
N VAL A 85 -6.08 18.57 4.40
CA VAL A 85 -5.21 19.46 5.16
C VAL A 85 -6.02 20.25 6.19
N ARG A 86 -7.17 20.81 5.81
CA ARG A 86 -8.05 21.55 6.73
C ARG A 86 -8.59 20.64 7.84
N ALA A 87 -9.05 19.46 7.50
CA ALA A 87 -9.58 18.49 8.46
C ALA A 87 -8.52 18.09 9.50
N LEU A 88 -7.32 17.72 9.04
CA LEU A 88 -6.24 17.33 9.95
C LEU A 88 -5.70 18.50 10.78
N LYS A 89 -5.57 19.71 10.20
CA LYS A 89 -5.24 20.93 10.97
C LYS A 89 -6.29 21.22 12.02
N GLY A 90 -7.57 21.16 11.66
CA GLY A 90 -8.68 21.34 12.59
C GLY A 90 -8.67 20.34 13.73
N LEU A 91 -8.46 19.06 13.40
CA LEU A 91 -8.35 17.98 14.38
C LEU A 91 -7.21 18.21 15.38
N PHE A 92 -6.03 18.58 14.88
CA PHE A 92 -4.87 18.90 15.73
C PHE A 92 -5.15 20.10 16.66
N MET A 93 -5.77 21.15 16.12
CA MET A 93 -6.12 22.35 16.94
C MET A 93 -7.14 22.02 18.01
N ARG A 94 -8.13 21.16 17.74
CA ARG A 94 -9.10 20.69 18.75
C ARG A 94 -8.41 19.85 19.83
N ALA A 95 -7.47 18.97 19.45
CA ALA A 95 -6.67 18.21 20.40
C ALA A 95 -5.81 19.14 21.29
N LEU A 96 -5.18 20.16 20.70
CA LEU A 96 -4.37 21.15 21.43
C LEU A 96 -5.21 21.97 22.44
N ARG A 97 -6.44 22.31 22.07
CA ARG A 97 -7.40 23.01 22.96
C ARG A 97 -8.02 22.11 24.02
N ARG A 98 -7.64 20.82 24.05
CA ARG A 98 -8.21 19.81 24.95
C ARG A 98 -9.71 19.56 24.76
N GLU A 99 -10.24 19.89 23.59
CA GLU A 99 -11.62 19.56 23.18
C GLU A 99 -11.78 18.07 22.88
N LEU A 100 -10.66 17.38 22.64
CA LEU A 100 -10.59 15.94 22.41
C LEU A 100 -9.81 15.28 23.56
N LYS A 101 -10.33 14.19 24.10
CA LYS A 101 -9.66 13.42 25.16
C LYS A 101 -8.51 12.59 24.57
N GLY A 102 -7.35 13.23 24.41
CA GLY A 102 -6.09 12.52 24.10
C GLY A 102 -6.06 11.86 22.72
N LEU A 103 -5.96 12.64 21.66
CA LEU A 103 -5.81 12.14 20.29
C LEU A 103 -4.53 11.30 20.17
N ARG A 104 -4.68 9.99 19.94
CA ARG A 104 -3.59 9.01 19.85
C ARG A 104 -3.29 8.58 18.43
N ARG A 105 -4.29 8.57 17.54
CA ARG A 105 -4.17 8.14 16.14
C ARG A 105 -5.29 8.69 15.28
N VAL A 106 -5.08 8.63 13.99
CA VAL A 106 -6.11 8.95 12.98
C VAL A 106 -6.25 7.76 12.03
N LEU A 107 -7.48 7.42 11.71
CA LEU A 107 -7.82 6.46 10.65
C LEU A 107 -8.53 7.24 9.53
N ILE A 108 -8.00 7.16 8.32
CA ILE A 108 -8.61 7.78 7.13
C ILE A 108 -9.18 6.68 6.26
N GLU A 109 -10.49 6.66 6.07
CA GLU A 109 -11.14 5.79 5.08
C GLU A 109 -11.23 6.51 3.74
N THR A 110 -10.77 5.86 2.67
CA THR A 110 -10.89 6.37 1.31
C THR A 110 -12.07 5.74 0.57
N THR A 111 -12.56 6.44 -0.45
CA THR A 111 -13.56 5.86 -1.37
C THR A 111 -13.04 4.61 -2.08
N GLY A 112 -13.96 3.77 -2.55
CA GLY A 112 -13.59 2.52 -3.23
C GLY A 112 -12.86 2.67 -4.55
N LEU A 113 -12.90 3.83 -5.18
CA LEU A 113 -12.19 4.13 -6.43
C LEU A 113 -10.96 5.03 -6.22
N ALA A 114 -10.66 5.41 -4.98
CA ALA A 114 -9.55 6.30 -4.71
C ALA A 114 -8.20 5.61 -4.91
N ASP A 115 -7.29 6.32 -5.58
CA ASP A 115 -5.86 6.05 -5.50
C ASP A 115 -5.36 6.55 -4.14
N PRO A 116 -4.72 5.72 -3.30
CA PRO A 116 -4.21 6.17 -2.01
C PRO A 116 -3.02 7.13 -2.10
N ALA A 117 -2.31 7.17 -3.23
CA ALA A 117 -1.09 7.96 -3.38
C ALA A 117 -1.28 9.47 -3.15
N PRO A 118 -2.33 10.16 -3.62
CA PRO A 118 -2.54 11.58 -3.34
C PRO A 118 -2.71 11.90 -1.85
N VAL A 119 -3.37 11.03 -1.08
CA VAL A 119 -3.53 11.17 0.38
C VAL A 119 -2.18 11.03 1.07
N ILE A 120 -1.40 10.02 0.68
CA ILE A 120 -0.05 9.78 1.17
C ILE A 120 0.85 10.99 0.87
N HIS A 121 0.83 11.47 -0.38
CA HIS A 121 1.59 12.64 -0.79
C HIS A 121 1.25 13.87 0.06
N THR A 122 -0.03 14.15 0.27
CA THR A 122 -0.48 15.29 1.06
C THR A 122 0.03 15.23 2.50
N LEU A 123 -0.04 14.05 3.13
CA LEU A 123 0.47 13.84 4.49
C LEU A 123 1.97 14.12 4.61
N MET A 124 2.73 13.84 3.55
CA MET A 124 4.19 13.95 3.56
C MET A 124 4.71 15.29 3.08
N ALA A 125 4.07 15.88 2.07
CA ALA A 125 4.55 17.09 1.42
C ALA A 125 4.06 18.37 2.13
N GLU A 126 2.94 18.31 2.85
CA GLU A 126 2.42 19.49 3.56
C GLU A 126 3.19 19.71 4.89
N PRO A 127 3.89 20.84 5.06
CA PRO A 127 4.82 21.04 6.18
C PRO A 127 4.18 20.88 7.55
N PHE A 128 2.97 21.43 7.75
CA PHE A 128 2.28 21.31 9.04
C PHE A 128 1.92 19.84 9.35
N LEU A 129 1.50 19.07 8.33
CA LEU A 129 1.10 17.69 8.52
C LEU A 129 2.31 16.80 8.77
N SER A 130 3.37 16.93 7.98
CA SER A 130 4.58 16.10 8.10
C SER A 130 5.31 16.24 9.43
N GLU A 131 5.19 17.41 10.08
CA GLU A 131 5.75 17.65 11.41
C GLU A 131 4.90 17.07 12.56
N ARG A 132 3.60 16.87 12.36
CA ARG A 132 2.64 16.51 13.44
C ARG A 132 2.02 15.13 13.27
N TYR A 133 1.99 14.66 12.05
CA TYR A 133 1.44 13.37 11.67
C TYR A 133 2.51 12.51 11.01
N ARG A 134 2.42 11.22 11.16
CA ARG A 134 3.22 10.23 10.41
C ARG A 134 2.31 9.18 9.83
N LEU A 135 2.59 8.73 8.62
CA LEU A 135 1.87 7.59 8.05
C LEU A 135 2.30 6.32 8.80
N ASP A 136 1.33 5.66 9.42
CA ASP A 136 1.51 4.37 10.09
C ASP A 136 1.49 3.22 9.07
N GLY A 137 0.65 3.32 8.06
CA GLY A 137 0.60 2.39 6.96
C GLY A 137 -0.69 2.46 6.15
N VAL A 138 -0.68 1.72 5.06
CA VAL A 138 -1.82 1.54 4.16
C VAL A 138 -2.40 0.15 4.36
N VAL A 139 -3.67 0.08 4.75
CA VAL A 139 -4.43 -1.14 4.93
C VAL A 139 -5.48 -1.24 3.84
N THR A 140 -5.42 -2.30 3.05
CA THR A 140 -6.35 -2.47 1.92
C THR A 140 -7.31 -3.62 2.19
N ALA A 141 -8.60 -3.33 2.16
CA ALA A 141 -9.66 -4.33 2.20
C ALA A 141 -9.85 -4.94 0.81
N VAL A 142 -9.90 -6.27 0.74
CA VAL A 142 -10.03 -7.03 -0.51
C VAL A 142 -11.17 -8.04 -0.36
N ASP A 143 -12.23 -7.89 -1.14
CA ASP A 143 -13.36 -8.80 -1.19
C ASP A 143 -12.96 -10.11 -1.89
N VAL A 144 -12.80 -11.19 -1.15
CA VAL A 144 -12.36 -12.48 -1.72
C VAL A 144 -13.36 -13.07 -2.72
N THR A 145 -14.61 -12.65 -2.69
CA THR A 145 -15.63 -13.15 -3.62
C THR A 145 -15.51 -12.55 -5.03
N HIS A 146 -14.89 -11.36 -5.15
CA HIS A 146 -14.77 -10.61 -6.42
C HIS A 146 -13.34 -10.15 -6.74
N ALA A 147 -12.38 -10.41 -5.85
CA ALA A 147 -11.02 -9.86 -5.97
C ALA A 147 -10.37 -10.13 -7.32
N LEU A 148 -10.49 -11.36 -7.83
CA LEU A 148 -9.82 -11.75 -9.06
C LEU A 148 -10.36 -10.98 -10.28
N ASP A 149 -11.67 -10.82 -10.35
CA ASP A 149 -12.32 -10.07 -11.41
C ASP A 149 -11.99 -8.57 -11.31
N GLN A 150 -12.01 -8.03 -10.07
CA GLN A 150 -11.68 -6.63 -9.82
C GLN A 150 -10.23 -6.31 -10.19
N LEU A 151 -9.28 -7.16 -9.81
CA LEU A 151 -7.87 -7.00 -10.15
C LEU A 151 -7.62 -7.12 -11.67
N GLY A 152 -8.40 -7.96 -12.36
CA GLY A 152 -8.33 -8.10 -13.82
C GLY A 152 -8.97 -6.96 -14.61
N ALA A 153 -9.92 -6.21 -14.00
CA ALA A 153 -10.72 -5.21 -14.70
C ALA A 153 -10.37 -3.76 -14.30
N HIS A 154 -9.82 -3.53 -13.09
CA HIS A 154 -9.70 -2.20 -12.50
C HIS A 154 -8.28 -1.89 -12.01
N ASN A 155 -7.67 -0.88 -12.60
CA ASN A 155 -6.34 -0.41 -12.22
C ASN A 155 -6.29 0.12 -10.79
N GLU A 156 -7.38 0.68 -10.29
CA GLU A 156 -7.53 1.19 -8.93
C GLU A 156 -7.36 0.06 -7.92
N ALA A 157 -8.01 -1.09 -8.14
CA ALA A 157 -7.88 -2.26 -7.28
C ALA A 157 -6.42 -2.77 -7.24
N VAL A 158 -5.77 -2.81 -8.40
CA VAL A 158 -4.36 -3.19 -8.49
C VAL A 158 -3.45 -2.25 -7.71
N ARG A 159 -3.64 -0.92 -7.85
CA ARG A 159 -2.85 0.09 -7.12
C ARG A 159 -3.07 0.00 -5.62
N GLN A 160 -4.32 -0.16 -5.18
CA GLN A 160 -4.66 -0.29 -3.76
C GLN A 160 -3.97 -1.50 -3.13
N VAL A 161 -3.94 -2.65 -3.82
CA VAL A 161 -3.24 -3.85 -3.37
C VAL A 161 -1.73 -3.65 -3.38
N ALA A 162 -1.16 -3.08 -4.46
CA ALA A 162 0.28 -2.90 -4.60
C ALA A 162 0.87 -1.94 -3.56
N MET A 163 0.12 -0.91 -3.14
CA MET A 163 0.55 0.07 -2.15
C MET A 163 0.32 -0.37 -0.71
N ALA A 164 -0.40 -1.47 -0.47
CA ALA A 164 -0.75 -1.93 0.86
C ALA A 164 0.47 -2.38 1.68
N ASP A 165 0.48 -2.02 2.96
CA ASP A 165 1.33 -2.64 3.98
C ASP A 165 0.67 -3.89 4.55
N ARG A 166 -0.66 -3.88 4.58
CA ARG A 166 -1.47 -4.98 5.08
C ARG A 166 -2.73 -5.15 4.24
N LEU A 167 -3.11 -6.39 3.99
CA LEU A 167 -4.26 -6.77 3.19
C LEU A 167 -5.26 -7.50 4.07
N LEU A 168 -6.47 -6.96 4.17
CA LEU A 168 -7.58 -7.59 4.87
C LEU A 168 -8.45 -8.31 3.84
N LEU A 169 -8.37 -9.63 3.81
CA LEU A 169 -9.19 -10.48 2.94
C LEU A 169 -10.58 -10.60 3.55
N THR A 170 -11.52 -9.80 3.07
CA THR A 170 -12.87 -9.71 3.62
C THR A 170 -13.81 -10.74 3.00
N LYS A 171 -14.94 -10.95 3.67
CA LYS A 171 -15.99 -11.89 3.23
C LYS A 171 -15.50 -13.34 3.06
N CYS A 172 -14.51 -13.73 3.87
CA CYS A 172 -13.99 -15.09 3.86
C CYS A 172 -15.05 -16.13 4.25
N ASP A 173 -16.07 -15.73 4.99
CA ASP A 173 -17.26 -16.51 5.34
C ASP A 173 -18.16 -16.83 4.15
N LEU A 174 -18.11 -16.04 3.07
CA LEU A 174 -18.89 -16.21 1.85
C LEU A 174 -18.13 -16.94 0.73
N ALA A 175 -16.86 -17.26 0.94
CA ALA A 175 -15.97 -17.85 -0.08
C ALA A 175 -15.51 -19.25 0.31
N SER A 176 -15.41 -20.14 -0.68
CA SER A 176 -14.81 -21.46 -0.48
C SER A 176 -13.32 -21.38 -0.15
N ALA A 177 -12.77 -22.42 0.49
CA ALA A 177 -11.34 -22.49 0.79
C ALA A 177 -10.46 -22.37 -0.48
N GLY A 178 -10.88 -22.99 -1.59
CA GLY A 178 -10.18 -22.89 -2.87
C GLY A 178 -10.17 -21.47 -3.43
N GLN A 179 -11.29 -20.76 -3.32
CA GLN A 179 -11.40 -19.35 -3.76
C GLN A 179 -10.51 -18.43 -2.92
N ARG A 180 -10.52 -18.58 -1.59
CA ARG A 180 -9.63 -17.84 -0.69
C ARG A 180 -8.16 -18.08 -1.04
N ALA A 181 -7.77 -19.33 -1.22
CA ALA A 181 -6.40 -19.69 -1.59
C ALA A 181 -5.98 -19.09 -2.95
N ALA A 182 -6.87 -19.13 -3.96
CA ALA A 182 -6.61 -18.53 -5.27
C ALA A 182 -6.42 -17.00 -5.19
N VAL A 183 -7.26 -16.31 -4.41
CA VAL A 183 -7.16 -14.87 -4.18
C VAL A 183 -5.86 -14.56 -3.44
N ALA A 184 -5.56 -15.26 -2.35
CA ALA A 184 -4.34 -15.06 -1.58
C ALA A 184 -3.07 -15.22 -2.44
N ALA A 185 -3.02 -16.25 -3.27
CA ALA A 185 -1.92 -16.49 -4.21
C ALA A 185 -1.82 -15.40 -5.29
N GLY A 186 -2.96 -14.91 -5.78
CA GLY A 186 -3.00 -13.82 -6.76
C GLY A 186 -2.46 -12.52 -6.21
N ILE A 187 -2.91 -12.15 -5.03
CA ILE A 187 -2.46 -10.95 -4.33
C ILE A 187 -0.98 -11.03 -3.98
N ALA A 188 -0.50 -12.20 -3.54
CA ALA A 188 0.91 -12.41 -3.23
C ALA A 188 1.84 -12.17 -4.42
N ARG A 189 1.36 -12.31 -5.66
CA ARG A 189 2.13 -11.96 -6.86
C ARG A 189 2.20 -10.45 -7.09
N LEU A 190 1.13 -9.72 -6.75
CA LEU A 190 1.09 -8.26 -6.91
C LEU A 190 1.88 -7.56 -5.81
N ASN A 191 1.72 -8.01 -4.57
CA ASN A 191 2.38 -7.44 -3.40
C ASN A 191 2.81 -8.55 -2.43
N PRO A 192 3.94 -9.21 -2.70
CA PRO A 192 4.43 -10.31 -1.88
C PRO A 192 4.74 -9.90 -0.44
N GLY A 193 5.18 -8.64 -0.24
CA GLY A 193 5.58 -8.12 1.06
C GLY A 193 4.43 -7.66 1.96
N ALA A 194 3.18 -7.66 1.50
CA ALA A 194 2.05 -7.27 2.32
C ALA A 194 1.50 -8.46 3.12
N ARG A 195 1.42 -8.30 4.44
CA ARG A 195 0.80 -9.32 5.30
C ARG A 195 -0.69 -9.44 4.98
N GLN A 196 -1.14 -10.65 4.71
CA GLN A 196 -2.55 -10.98 4.47
C GLN A 196 -3.22 -11.45 5.77
N VAL A 197 -4.43 -10.96 6.04
CA VAL A 197 -5.24 -11.31 7.20
C VAL A 197 -6.64 -11.66 6.73
N GLU A 198 -7.11 -12.88 6.98
CA GLU A 198 -8.48 -13.29 6.69
C GLU A 198 -9.47 -12.64 7.67
N VAL A 199 -10.58 -12.14 7.13
CA VAL A 199 -11.65 -11.47 7.88
C VAL A 199 -12.99 -12.08 7.49
N ALA A 200 -13.71 -12.56 8.48
CA ALA A 200 -15.06 -13.09 8.35
C ALA A 200 -16.07 -12.18 9.05
N GLY A 201 -17.20 -11.90 8.41
CA GLY A 201 -18.27 -11.07 9.00
C GLY A 201 -17.81 -9.65 9.39
N GLY A 202 -16.71 -9.14 8.84
CA GLY A 202 -16.12 -7.84 9.20
C GLY A 202 -15.35 -7.83 10.51
N ALA A 203 -15.21 -8.97 11.20
CA ALA A 203 -14.53 -9.08 12.48
C ALA A 203 -12.99 -8.99 12.26
N VAL A 204 -12.40 -7.90 12.71
CA VAL A 204 -10.96 -7.65 12.63
C VAL A 204 -10.46 -7.05 13.95
N ALA A 205 -9.34 -7.52 14.44
CA ALA A 205 -8.72 -6.95 15.63
C ALA A 205 -7.97 -5.65 15.28
N ALA A 206 -7.92 -4.69 16.21
CA ALA A 206 -7.28 -3.40 15.98
C ALA A 206 -5.79 -3.53 15.64
N ASP A 207 -5.07 -4.50 16.20
CA ASP A 207 -3.66 -4.78 15.89
C ASP A 207 -3.46 -5.32 14.46
N ALA A 208 -4.50 -5.85 13.84
CA ALA A 208 -4.51 -6.20 12.42
C ALA A 208 -4.69 -4.98 11.50
N VAL A 209 -4.95 -3.80 12.02
CA VAL A 209 -5.15 -2.56 11.24
C VAL A 209 -4.07 -1.53 11.55
N PHE A 210 -3.65 -1.43 12.78
CA PHE A 210 -2.67 -0.44 13.25
C PHE A 210 -1.27 -1.04 13.42
N GLY A 211 -0.25 -0.17 13.52
CA GLY A 211 1.13 -0.62 13.71
C GLY A 211 1.68 -1.33 12.47
N CYS A 212 1.37 -0.83 11.27
CA CYS A 212 1.87 -1.41 10.03
C CYS A 212 3.28 -0.95 9.67
N GLY A 213 3.75 0.14 10.30
CA GLY A 213 5.07 0.73 10.07
C GLY A 213 6.18 0.05 10.89
N LEU A 214 7.41 0.48 10.62
CA LEU A 214 8.59 0.06 11.40
C LEU A 214 8.67 0.72 12.78
N TYR A 215 7.86 1.75 13.02
CA TYR A 215 7.87 2.46 14.30
C TYR A 215 7.02 1.74 15.33
N ASP A 216 7.67 1.21 16.36
CA ASP A 216 7.02 0.68 17.56
C ASP A 216 7.22 1.67 18.72
N PRO A 217 6.15 2.32 19.24
CA PRO A 217 6.24 3.24 20.37
C PRO A 217 6.67 2.55 21.68
N THR A 218 6.66 1.20 21.72
CA THR A 218 7.09 0.41 22.89
C THR A 218 8.58 0.12 22.88
N GLY A 219 9.33 0.57 21.83
CA GLY A 219 10.78 0.40 21.75
C GLY A 219 11.24 -1.01 21.37
N LYS A 220 10.34 -1.89 20.91
CA LYS A 220 10.73 -3.19 20.37
C LYS A 220 11.41 -3.00 19.01
N LEU A 221 12.45 -3.78 18.77
CA LEU A 221 13.06 -3.83 17.42
C LEU A 221 12.01 -4.34 16.43
N PRO A 222 11.78 -3.58 15.33
CA PRO A 222 10.80 -3.98 14.33
C PRO A 222 11.25 -5.27 13.63
N ASP A 223 10.28 -6.07 13.21
CA ASP A 223 10.54 -7.19 12.30
C ASP A 223 10.83 -6.65 10.90
N VAL A 224 12.10 -6.34 10.65
CA VAL A 224 12.58 -5.77 9.39
C VAL A 224 12.37 -6.73 8.23
N ALA A 225 12.52 -8.04 8.47
CA ALA A 225 12.33 -9.07 7.45
C ALA A 225 10.89 -9.08 6.95
N ALA A 226 9.93 -9.15 7.89
CA ALA A 226 8.52 -9.10 7.56
C ALA A 226 8.11 -7.77 6.92
N TRP A 227 8.69 -6.65 7.38
CA TRP A 227 8.38 -5.34 6.82
C TRP A 227 8.93 -5.16 5.39
N LEU A 228 10.18 -5.56 5.15
CA LEU A 228 10.80 -5.43 3.83
C LEU A 228 10.15 -6.41 2.83
N GLY A 229 9.84 -7.62 3.27
CA GLY A 229 9.21 -8.64 2.44
C GLY A 229 10.11 -9.21 1.35
N GLU A 230 11.43 -9.11 1.48
CA GLU A 230 12.41 -9.56 0.47
C GLU A 230 12.26 -11.05 0.15
N GLU A 231 12.15 -11.90 1.16
CA GLU A 231 12.01 -13.35 0.97
C GLU A 231 10.73 -13.71 0.21
N ALA A 232 9.63 -12.99 0.51
CA ALA A 232 8.37 -13.20 -0.18
C ALA A 232 8.44 -12.79 -1.65
N VAL A 233 9.18 -11.71 -1.99
CA VAL A 233 9.41 -11.28 -3.38
C VAL A 233 10.24 -12.33 -4.12
N ARG A 234 11.30 -12.85 -3.51
CA ARG A 234 12.10 -13.94 -4.10
C ARG A 234 11.27 -15.20 -4.36
N ALA A 235 10.50 -15.63 -3.35
CA ALA A 235 9.63 -16.79 -3.50
C ALA A 235 8.57 -16.59 -4.60
N ALA A 236 8.01 -15.39 -4.71
CA ALA A 236 7.03 -15.08 -5.76
C ALA A 236 7.63 -15.13 -7.18
N ARG A 237 8.90 -14.73 -7.34
CA ARG A 237 9.61 -14.80 -8.63
C ARG A 237 9.97 -16.24 -9.04
N GLN A 238 10.29 -17.09 -8.08
CA GLN A 238 10.65 -18.49 -8.31
C GLN A 238 9.42 -19.40 -8.49
N ALA A 239 8.24 -18.93 -8.10
CA ALA A 239 7.01 -19.67 -8.25
C ALA A 239 6.68 -19.87 -9.75
N PRO A 240 6.27 -21.07 -10.18
CA PRO A 240 5.86 -21.31 -11.55
C PRO A 240 4.72 -20.35 -11.92
N ALA A 241 4.76 -19.83 -13.15
CA ALA A 241 3.71 -18.95 -13.67
C ALA A 241 2.36 -19.63 -13.50
N ALA A 242 1.55 -19.16 -12.58
CA ALA A 242 0.19 -19.67 -12.44
C ALA A 242 -0.63 -19.23 -13.66
N PRO A 243 -1.69 -19.98 -14.02
CA PRO A 243 -2.48 -19.68 -15.20
C PRO A 243 -2.95 -18.23 -15.15
N VAL A 244 -2.66 -17.53 -16.23
CA VAL A 244 -3.13 -16.18 -16.52
C VAL A 244 -4.63 -16.13 -16.24
N TRP A 245 -5.09 -15.08 -15.60
CA TRP A 245 -6.51 -14.75 -15.36
C TRP A 245 -7.27 -14.71 -16.68
N SER A 246 -7.59 -15.87 -17.25
CA SER A 246 -8.45 -15.95 -18.43
C SER A 246 -9.87 -15.70 -17.97
N ARG A 247 -10.49 -14.64 -18.47
CA ARG A 247 -11.93 -14.50 -18.42
C ARG A 247 -12.54 -15.82 -18.89
N ALA A 248 -13.13 -16.58 -17.99
CA ALA A 248 -14.12 -17.56 -18.36
C ALA A 248 -15.27 -16.76 -18.98
N ARG A 249 -15.23 -16.66 -20.30
CA ARG A 249 -16.34 -16.15 -21.09
C ARG A 249 -17.52 -17.03 -20.75
N ALA A 250 -18.44 -16.56 -19.91
CA ALA A 250 -19.74 -17.17 -19.76
C ALA A 250 -20.36 -17.21 -21.17
N GLN A 251 -20.27 -18.35 -21.80
CA GLN A 251 -21.09 -18.64 -22.96
C GLN A 251 -22.54 -18.62 -22.49
N LYS A 252 -23.18 -17.45 -22.66
CA LYS A 252 -24.64 -17.41 -22.68
C LYS A 252 -25.05 -18.26 -23.89
N SER A 253 -25.54 -19.45 -23.63
CA SER A 253 -26.31 -20.25 -24.57
C SER A 253 -27.48 -19.38 -25.07
N ALA A 254 -27.39 -18.94 -26.29
CA ALA A 254 -28.51 -18.33 -26.99
C ALA A 254 -29.54 -19.44 -27.34
N PRO A 255 -30.83 -19.19 -27.21
CA PRO A 255 -31.82 -20.17 -27.64
C PRO A 255 -31.83 -20.27 -29.15
N THR A 256 -31.74 -21.52 -29.63
CA THR A 256 -31.93 -21.91 -31.02
C THR A 256 -33.37 -21.61 -31.48
N HIS A 257 -33.55 -20.70 -32.42
CA HIS A 257 -34.70 -20.71 -33.32
C HIS A 257 -34.17 -20.88 -34.76
N GLY A 258 -34.76 -21.88 -35.41
CA GLY A 258 -34.33 -22.44 -36.65
C GLY A 258 -34.78 -21.69 -37.91
N ALA A 259 -34.25 -22.17 -38.99
CA ALA A 259 -34.68 -22.20 -40.36
C ALA A 259 -34.31 -21.05 -41.32
N GLY A 260 -33.58 -21.43 -42.40
CA GLY A 260 -33.57 -20.74 -43.66
C GLY A 260 -32.18 -20.48 -44.25
N ALA A 261 -31.65 -21.41 -45.06
CA ALA A 261 -30.59 -21.17 -46.06
C ALA A 261 -31.24 -20.64 -47.36
N PRO A 262 -30.52 -20.15 -48.44
CA PRO A 262 -29.14 -20.46 -48.79
C PRO A 262 -28.25 -19.33 -49.38
N ALA A 263 -26.97 -19.63 -49.55
CA ALA A 263 -25.99 -19.32 -50.60
C ALA A 263 -25.74 -17.86 -51.03
N ASP A 264 -24.53 -17.33 -50.92
CA ASP A 264 -23.48 -17.42 -51.93
C ASP A 264 -22.15 -16.83 -51.42
N ALA A 265 -21.08 -17.30 -52.00
CA ALA A 265 -19.69 -17.11 -51.73
C ALA A 265 -19.22 -15.64 -51.96
N GLU A 266 -18.24 -15.18 -51.19
CA GLU A 266 -16.92 -14.81 -51.72
C GLU A 266 -15.94 -14.45 -50.61
N SER A 267 -14.78 -15.02 -50.77
CA SER A 267 -13.56 -14.93 -50.01
C SER A 267 -13.05 -13.47 -49.81
N ALA A 268 -12.74 -13.11 -48.57
CA ALA A 268 -11.70 -12.12 -48.27
C ALA A 268 -11.01 -12.57 -46.97
N GLU A 269 -9.87 -13.23 -47.09
CA GLU A 269 -8.89 -13.36 -46.02
C GLU A 269 -8.42 -11.97 -45.59
N SER A 270 -8.92 -11.52 -44.45
CA SER A 270 -8.33 -10.43 -43.72
C SER A 270 -7.66 -11.05 -42.50
N ALA A 271 -6.34 -11.13 -42.56
CA ALA A 271 -5.49 -11.46 -41.45
C ALA A 271 -5.77 -10.48 -40.28
N ALA A 272 -6.69 -10.85 -39.40
CA ALA A 272 -6.84 -10.20 -38.11
C ALA A 272 -5.59 -10.52 -37.29
N SER A 273 -4.64 -9.59 -37.29
CA SER A 273 -3.56 -9.50 -36.32
C SER A 273 -4.18 -9.67 -34.94
N ALA A 274 -3.92 -10.84 -34.32
CA ALA A 274 -4.28 -11.11 -32.96
C ALA A 274 -3.52 -10.12 -32.07
N ALA A 275 -4.20 -9.08 -31.60
CA ALA A 275 -3.69 -8.20 -30.58
C ALA A 275 -3.31 -9.09 -29.37
N PRO A 276 -2.11 -8.95 -28.81
CA PRO A 276 -1.69 -9.76 -27.67
C PRO A 276 -2.69 -9.52 -26.52
N ALA A 277 -3.16 -10.59 -25.94
CA ALA A 277 -4.07 -10.56 -24.81
C ALA A 277 -3.43 -9.75 -23.67
N ARG A 278 -3.93 -8.54 -23.41
CA ARG A 278 -3.55 -7.70 -22.28
C ARG A 278 -4.12 -8.30 -21.01
N HIS A 279 -3.39 -9.19 -20.33
CA HIS A 279 -3.89 -9.89 -19.16
C HIS A 279 -2.85 -10.13 -18.07
N ASP A 280 -1.77 -9.38 -18.09
CA ASP A 280 -0.96 -9.17 -16.91
C ASP A 280 -1.13 -7.70 -16.52
N ALA A 281 -1.40 -7.39 -15.23
CA ALA A 281 -1.57 -6.01 -14.78
C ALA A 281 -0.27 -5.18 -14.94
N GLY A 282 0.75 -5.75 -15.59
CA GLY A 282 2.07 -5.15 -15.79
C GLY A 282 2.82 -4.90 -14.48
N VAL A 283 2.30 -5.40 -13.35
CA VAL A 283 2.93 -5.20 -12.04
C VAL A 283 3.94 -6.30 -11.79
N THR A 284 5.16 -5.89 -11.50
CA THR A 284 6.26 -6.78 -11.13
C THR A 284 6.91 -6.32 -9.84
N SER A 285 7.52 -7.25 -9.10
CA SER A 285 8.30 -6.95 -7.92
C SER A 285 9.70 -7.56 -8.03
N PHE A 286 10.69 -6.83 -7.54
CA PHE A 286 12.08 -7.28 -7.51
C PHE A 286 12.85 -6.64 -6.37
N VAL A 287 14.01 -7.23 -6.07
CA VAL A 287 14.91 -6.77 -5.02
C VAL A 287 16.22 -6.32 -5.66
N LEU A 288 16.68 -5.13 -5.28
CA LEU A 288 18.03 -4.66 -5.57
C LEU A 288 18.86 -4.68 -4.29
N ARG A 289 20.08 -5.19 -4.40
CA ARG A 289 21.03 -5.26 -3.31
C ARG A 289 22.32 -4.55 -3.71
N PHE A 290 22.85 -3.74 -2.80
CA PHE A 290 24.14 -3.10 -2.94
C PHE A 290 25.10 -3.69 -1.90
N ASP A 291 26.26 -4.14 -2.36
CA ASP A 291 27.22 -4.82 -1.49
C ASP A 291 28.07 -3.82 -0.67
N GLU A 292 28.37 -2.66 -1.27
CA GLU A 292 29.14 -1.61 -0.62
C GLU A 292 28.22 -0.54 -0.01
N PRO A 293 28.66 0.18 1.03
CA PRO A 293 27.94 1.33 1.57
C PRO A 293 27.66 2.38 0.50
N LEU A 294 26.46 2.92 0.50
CA LEU A 294 26.01 3.90 -0.48
C LEU A 294 26.53 5.29 -0.18
N ASP A 295 27.05 6.00 -1.21
CA ASP A 295 27.15 7.45 -1.12
C ASP A 295 25.74 8.06 -1.09
N TRP A 296 25.45 8.80 -0.02
CA TRP A 296 24.10 9.33 0.18
C TRP A 296 23.68 10.33 -0.90
N PHE A 297 24.60 11.19 -1.35
CA PHE A 297 24.27 12.20 -2.36
C PHE A 297 23.99 11.56 -3.71
N GLY A 298 24.87 10.70 -4.18
CA GLY A 298 24.68 9.98 -5.43
C GLY A 298 23.41 9.13 -5.40
N PHE A 299 23.16 8.40 -4.31
CA PHE A 299 21.94 7.62 -4.17
C PHE A 299 20.68 8.50 -4.18
N SER A 300 20.69 9.62 -3.46
CA SER A 300 19.53 10.54 -3.40
C SER A 300 19.24 11.17 -4.76
N ASP A 301 20.26 11.58 -5.50
CA ASP A 301 20.09 12.14 -6.84
C ASP A 301 19.58 11.10 -7.84
N GLY A 302 20.13 9.88 -7.79
CA GLY A 302 19.66 8.76 -8.61
C GLY A 302 18.20 8.39 -8.30
N LEU A 303 17.83 8.33 -7.03
CA LEU A 303 16.47 8.08 -6.60
C LEU A 303 15.53 9.22 -7.04
N ALA A 304 15.93 10.47 -6.88
CA ALA A 304 15.14 11.64 -7.30
C ALA A 304 14.87 11.60 -8.81
N LEU A 305 15.89 11.33 -9.62
CA LEU A 305 15.74 11.17 -11.06
C LEU A 305 14.80 10.00 -11.40
N LEU A 306 14.98 8.85 -10.75
CA LEU A 306 14.14 7.67 -10.95
C LEU A 306 12.68 7.97 -10.66
N LEU A 307 12.39 8.64 -9.54
CA LEU A 307 11.02 9.01 -9.17
C LEU A 307 10.45 10.10 -10.07
N GLN A 308 11.26 11.04 -10.53
CA GLN A 308 10.83 12.08 -11.48
C GLN A 308 10.40 11.48 -12.82
N VAL A 309 11.16 10.53 -13.35
CA VAL A 309 10.94 9.93 -14.67
C VAL A 309 9.86 8.84 -14.60
N TYR A 310 9.94 7.97 -13.60
CA TYR A 310 9.12 6.75 -13.51
C TYR A 310 8.18 6.69 -12.30
N GLY A 311 8.04 7.75 -11.52
CA GLY A 311 7.25 7.73 -10.28
C GLY A 311 5.81 7.24 -10.47
N GLY A 312 5.17 7.55 -11.61
CA GLY A 312 3.84 7.03 -11.93
C GLY A 312 3.80 5.51 -12.18
N ARG A 313 4.95 4.89 -12.48
CA ARG A 313 5.12 3.44 -12.67
C ARG A 313 5.69 2.75 -11.44
N ILE A 314 6.28 3.49 -10.51
CA ILE A 314 6.78 2.97 -9.24
C ILE A 314 5.63 3.01 -8.24
N LEU A 315 5.03 1.86 -7.95
CA LEU A 315 3.92 1.78 -7.02
C LEU A 315 4.42 1.85 -5.58
N ARG A 316 5.54 1.17 -5.28
CA ARG A 316 6.14 1.17 -3.94
C ARG A 316 7.63 0.88 -3.98
N ILE A 317 8.38 1.53 -3.09
CA ILE A 317 9.75 1.14 -2.72
C ILE A 317 9.82 1.00 -1.20
N LYS A 318 10.42 -0.08 -0.73
CA LYS A 318 10.86 -0.24 0.66
C LYS A 318 12.36 -0.53 0.67
N GLY A 319 13.10 0.09 1.56
CA GLY A 319 14.55 -0.07 1.60
C GLY A 319 15.15 0.00 3.00
N LEU A 320 16.15 -0.83 3.21
CA LEU A 320 17.09 -0.73 4.32
C LEU A 320 18.45 -0.41 3.72
N LEU A 321 19.01 0.74 4.08
CA LEU A 321 20.20 1.29 3.43
C LEU A 321 21.38 1.34 4.38
N ASN A 322 22.53 0.86 3.91
CA ASN A 322 23.82 1.12 4.48
C ASN A 322 24.41 2.34 3.81
N VAL A 323 24.53 3.44 4.54
CA VAL A 323 25.03 4.71 4.03
C VAL A 323 26.44 4.93 4.55
N ALA A 324 27.36 5.31 3.67
CA ALA A 324 28.76 5.58 4.04
C ALA A 324 28.84 6.65 5.13
N GLY A 325 29.54 6.35 6.21
CA GLY A 325 29.69 7.25 7.37
C GLY A 325 28.52 7.25 8.35
N ASP A 326 27.43 6.53 8.08
CA ASP A 326 26.31 6.38 9.01
C ASP A 326 26.37 5.01 9.70
N PRO A 327 26.52 4.93 11.03
CA PRO A 327 26.58 3.65 11.73
C PRO A 327 25.23 2.92 11.78
N LEU A 328 24.12 3.62 11.57
CA LEU A 328 22.77 3.09 11.68
C LEU A 328 22.17 2.86 10.30
N PRO A 329 21.33 1.82 10.15
CA PRO A 329 20.65 1.60 8.89
C PRO A 329 19.56 2.63 8.65
N ARG A 330 19.55 3.23 7.47
CA ARG A 330 18.49 4.13 7.05
C ARG A 330 17.32 3.36 6.44
N VAL A 331 16.13 3.80 6.78
CA VAL A 331 14.88 3.27 6.23
C VAL A 331 14.42 4.17 5.09
N LEU A 332 14.18 3.58 3.94
CA LEU A 332 13.59 4.23 2.77
C LEU A 332 12.20 3.67 2.50
N GLN A 333 11.25 4.55 2.30
CA GLN A 333 9.94 4.22 1.77
C GLN A 333 9.53 5.22 0.72
N CYS A 334 9.00 4.74 -0.39
CA CYS A 334 8.41 5.59 -1.42
C CYS A 334 7.08 5.01 -1.90
N VAL A 335 6.16 5.89 -2.25
CA VAL A 335 4.93 5.56 -2.98
C VAL A 335 4.81 6.54 -4.13
N GLN A 336 4.84 6.03 -5.34
CA GLN A 336 4.90 6.84 -6.56
C GLN A 336 6.03 7.89 -6.48
N HIS A 337 5.71 9.17 -6.62
CA HIS A 337 6.66 10.29 -6.53
C HIS A 337 7.02 10.71 -5.10
N SER A 338 6.35 10.12 -4.08
CA SER A 338 6.47 10.56 -2.70
C SER A 338 7.51 9.73 -1.95
N VAL A 339 8.52 10.39 -1.41
CA VAL A 339 9.50 9.81 -0.49
C VAL A 339 9.06 10.11 0.94
N TYR A 340 9.03 9.07 1.79
CA TYR A 340 8.72 9.24 3.20
C TYR A 340 9.85 9.98 3.93
N PRO A 341 9.56 10.77 4.97
CA PRO A 341 10.60 11.37 5.78
C PRO A 341 11.63 10.33 6.24
N GLY A 342 12.90 10.67 6.08
CA GLY A 342 14.00 9.76 6.44
C GLY A 342 13.93 9.35 7.91
N SER A 343 14.15 8.08 8.16
CA SER A 343 14.27 7.51 9.50
C SER A 343 15.40 6.49 9.53
N SER A 344 15.95 6.22 10.73
CA SER A 344 16.94 5.18 10.93
C SER A 344 16.46 4.22 11.99
N LEU A 345 16.83 2.95 11.88
CA LEU A 345 16.62 2.00 12.97
C LEU A 345 17.66 2.24 14.08
N PRO A 346 17.36 1.89 15.32
CA PRO A 346 18.28 2.07 16.44
C PRO A 346 19.51 1.15 16.37
N ALA A 347 19.44 0.09 15.58
CA ALA A 347 20.54 -0.83 15.32
C ALA A 347 20.29 -1.61 14.01
N TRP A 348 21.38 -2.21 13.48
CA TRP A 348 21.26 -3.20 12.41
C TRP A 348 20.57 -4.46 12.95
N PRO A 349 19.71 -5.11 12.13
CA PRO A 349 19.12 -6.39 12.50
C PRO A 349 20.24 -7.44 12.72
N ALA A 350 20.14 -8.20 13.80
CA ALA A 350 21.12 -9.24 14.13
C ALA A 350 20.83 -10.60 13.46
N GLN A 351 19.71 -10.70 12.75
CA GLN A 351 19.27 -11.96 12.13
C GLN A 351 19.64 -12.00 10.64
N PRO A 352 20.15 -13.14 10.14
CA PRO A 352 20.33 -13.34 8.72
C PRO A 352 19.00 -13.12 7.94
N PRO A 353 19.06 -12.62 6.70
CA PRO A 353 20.25 -12.17 5.95
C PRO A 353 20.64 -10.70 6.20
N TYR A 354 20.03 -10.02 7.17
CA TYR A 354 20.16 -8.57 7.38
C TYR A 354 21.35 -8.19 8.27
N ASP A 355 22.03 -9.17 8.89
CA ASP A 355 23.25 -9.01 9.68
C ASP A 355 24.47 -8.69 8.84
N ASP A 356 24.39 -8.88 7.52
CA ASP A 356 25.45 -8.56 6.53
C ASP A 356 25.60 -7.06 6.25
N ARG A 357 24.72 -6.22 6.77
CA ARG A 357 24.68 -4.75 6.60
C ARG A 357 24.67 -4.28 5.14
N ARG A 358 24.14 -5.06 4.23
CA ARG A 358 23.99 -4.65 2.83
C ARG A 358 22.73 -3.82 2.63
N SER A 359 22.79 -2.87 1.71
CA SER A 359 21.60 -2.14 1.29
C SER A 359 20.68 -3.03 0.47
N ARG A 360 19.38 -2.98 0.78
CA ARG A 360 18.34 -3.73 0.10
C ARG A 360 17.15 -2.84 -0.21
N LEU A 361 16.70 -2.91 -1.45
CA LEU A 361 15.55 -2.16 -1.96
C LEU A 361 14.57 -3.13 -2.60
N VAL A 362 13.36 -3.18 -2.10
CA VAL A 362 12.24 -3.92 -2.68
C VAL A 362 11.38 -2.97 -3.48
N PHE A 363 11.22 -3.26 -4.76
CA PHE A 363 10.42 -2.49 -5.70
C PHE A 363 9.12 -3.24 -6.03
N ILE A 364 8.02 -2.50 -6.12
CA ILE A 364 6.80 -2.91 -6.80
C ILE A 364 6.56 -1.87 -7.88
N VAL A 365 6.63 -2.29 -9.12
CA VAL A 365 6.55 -1.41 -10.28
C VAL A 365 5.50 -1.89 -11.28
N ARG A 366 5.09 -0.98 -12.16
CA ARG A 366 4.14 -1.28 -13.24
C ARG A 366 4.72 -0.83 -14.57
N ASP A 367 4.79 -1.76 -15.52
CA ASP A 367 5.29 -1.52 -16.89
C ASP A 367 6.68 -0.84 -16.90
N LEU A 368 7.52 -1.15 -15.91
CA LEU A 368 8.89 -0.65 -15.77
C LEU A 368 9.86 -1.82 -15.68
N ALA A 369 10.82 -1.84 -16.60
CA ALA A 369 11.83 -2.88 -16.63
C ALA A 369 12.84 -2.70 -15.47
N GLN A 370 13.20 -3.82 -14.86
CA GLN A 370 14.17 -3.85 -13.77
C GLN A 370 15.52 -3.26 -14.19
N ASP A 371 15.96 -3.57 -15.44
CA ASP A 371 17.24 -3.10 -15.96
C ASP A 371 17.33 -1.58 -16.08
N GLU A 372 16.19 -0.89 -16.32
CA GLU A 372 16.15 0.56 -16.33
C GLU A 372 16.43 1.12 -14.93
N VAL A 373 15.84 0.51 -13.89
CA VAL A 373 16.08 0.91 -12.48
C VAL A 373 17.53 0.64 -12.08
N VAL A 374 18.06 -0.53 -12.44
CA VAL A 374 19.47 -0.92 -12.21
C VAL A 374 20.42 0.07 -12.87
N SER A 375 20.17 0.41 -14.14
CA SER A 375 21.03 1.34 -14.90
C SER A 375 21.05 2.72 -14.28
N ILE A 376 19.89 3.27 -13.91
CA ILE A 376 19.83 4.61 -13.31
C ILE A 376 20.54 4.62 -11.96
N LEU A 377 20.12 3.78 -11.02
CA LEU A 377 20.71 3.78 -9.68
C LEU A 377 22.20 3.45 -9.72
N GLY A 378 22.60 2.47 -10.53
CA GLY A 378 24.00 2.07 -10.67
C GLY A 378 24.90 3.19 -11.17
N SER A 379 24.43 4.01 -12.12
CA SER A 379 25.21 5.12 -12.67
C SER A 379 25.44 6.25 -11.66
N PHE A 380 24.52 6.48 -10.73
CA PHE A 380 24.66 7.51 -9.70
C PHE A 380 25.46 7.05 -8.47
N VAL A 381 25.34 5.77 -8.12
CA VAL A 381 25.97 5.20 -6.92
C VAL A 381 27.40 4.72 -7.19
N GLY A 382 27.79 4.55 -8.46
CA GLY A 382 29.11 4.07 -8.86
C GLY A 382 29.30 2.56 -8.62
N GLN A 383 28.25 1.81 -8.31
CA GLN A 383 28.25 0.35 -8.23
C GLN A 383 26.97 -0.22 -8.87
N VAL A 384 27.11 -1.34 -9.55
CA VAL A 384 25.94 -2.01 -10.16
C VAL A 384 25.21 -2.81 -9.09
N PRO A 385 23.94 -2.51 -8.81
CA PRO A 385 23.18 -3.28 -7.84
C PRO A 385 22.98 -4.70 -8.33
N GLN A 386 23.11 -5.66 -7.41
CA GLN A 386 22.77 -7.04 -7.68
C GLN A 386 21.25 -7.20 -7.62
N VAL A 387 20.74 -7.93 -8.59
CA VAL A 387 19.33 -8.34 -8.56
C VAL A 387 19.25 -9.60 -7.72
N GLY A 388 18.41 -9.56 -6.70
CA GLY A 388 18.14 -10.75 -5.87
C GLY A 388 17.41 -11.80 -6.70
N ASP A 389 18.02 -12.97 -6.83
CA ASP A 389 17.40 -14.15 -7.42
C ASP A 389 16.26 -14.69 -6.57
#